data_3b871665f8ee798d92750b02068b168f
#
_entry.id   3b871665f8ee798d92750b02068b168f
#
_cell.length_a   1.000
_cell.length_b   1.000
_cell.length_c   1.000
_cell.angle_alpha   90.00
_cell.angle_beta   90.00
_cell.angle_gamma   90.00
#
_symmetry.space_group_name_H-M   'P 1'
#
loop_
_entity.id
_entity.type
_entity.pdbx_description
1 polymer ?
#
loop_
_entity_poly.entity_id
_entity_poly.type
_entity_poly.pdbx_seq_one_letter_code
_entity_poly.pdbx_strand_id
1 'polypeptide(L)'
;MDNFVVTFARGFGTGGKAIASQLAKELGIHCYENRILTLASQLSGLDENVFQEVNEKLREEGGFTSFLRGLPRANGYISRNEKFKSDDRLFEYQSQIINELADKESCVIVGKCADYVLKNRPNVVSIYIEAPRAFCVERTIANMGVTPEVANATIERTDKFLSLIHISEPTRLDV
;
A
#
# COMPACT_ATOMS: atom_id res chain seq x y z
N MET A 1 4.66 -4.39 26.81
CA MET A 1 4.95 -3.26 25.91
C MET A 1 3.80 -3.20 24.93
N ASP A 2 3.26 -2.03 24.71
CA ASP A 2 2.20 -1.88 23.72
C ASP A 2 2.81 -2.09 22.32
N ASN A 3 2.08 -2.78 21.43
CA ASN A 3 2.52 -2.99 20.07
C ASN A 3 2.66 -1.64 19.34
N PHE A 4 3.62 -1.54 18.44
CA PHE A 4 3.76 -0.39 17.55
C PHE A 4 3.81 -0.83 16.09
N VAL A 5 3.38 0.05 15.20
CA VAL A 5 3.41 -0.21 13.76
C VAL A 5 4.16 0.90 13.04
N VAL A 6 5.00 0.52 12.09
CA VAL A 6 5.65 1.46 11.18
C VAL A 6 5.08 1.25 9.78
N THR A 7 4.39 2.23 9.24
CA THR A 7 3.90 2.18 7.86
C THR A 7 4.88 2.87 6.92
N PHE A 8 5.13 2.24 5.77
CA PHE A 8 5.98 2.79 4.72
C PHE A 8 5.18 3.06 3.46
N ALA A 9 5.05 4.33 3.13
CA ALA A 9 4.64 4.77 1.81
C ALA A 9 5.90 5.20 1.01
N ARG A 10 5.90 5.03 -0.29
CA ARG A 10 7.09 5.29 -1.11
C ARG A 10 6.75 5.55 -2.56
N GLY A 11 7.53 6.43 -3.20
CA GLY A 11 7.57 6.58 -4.65
C GLY A 11 8.19 5.34 -5.34
N PHE A 12 7.92 5.18 -6.63
CA PHE A 12 8.46 4.08 -7.42
C PHE A 12 9.98 4.26 -7.64
N GLY A 13 10.73 3.19 -7.51
CA GLY A 13 12.19 3.23 -7.70
C GLY A 13 13.01 3.80 -6.53
N THR A 14 12.37 4.32 -5.46
CA THR A 14 13.06 4.94 -4.32
C THR A 14 13.86 3.97 -3.44
N GLY A 15 13.59 2.67 -3.53
CA GLY A 15 14.19 1.68 -2.65
C GLY A 15 13.50 1.52 -1.30
N GLY A 16 12.38 2.20 -1.07
CA GLY A 16 11.65 2.19 0.20
C GLY A 16 11.30 0.80 0.73
N LYS A 17 11.03 -0.17 -0.16
CA LYS A 17 10.83 -1.58 0.24
C LYS A 17 12.07 -2.17 0.93
N ALA A 18 13.26 -1.95 0.38
CA ALA A 18 14.49 -2.46 0.96
C ALA A 18 14.77 -1.81 2.34
N ILE A 19 14.53 -0.52 2.45
CA ILE A 19 14.66 0.23 3.71
C ILE A 19 13.70 -0.32 4.76
N ALA A 20 12.43 -0.50 4.41
CA ALA A 20 11.41 -1.05 5.31
C ALA A 20 11.78 -2.47 5.79
N SER A 21 12.23 -3.33 4.88
CA SER A 21 12.67 -4.69 5.19
C SER A 21 13.90 -4.71 6.11
N GLN A 22 14.86 -3.82 5.88
CA GLN A 22 16.05 -3.68 6.72
C GLN A 22 15.67 -3.20 8.13
N LEU A 23 14.83 -2.19 8.23
CA LEU A 23 14.33 -1.69 9.52
C LEU A 23 13.63 -2.80 10.32
N ALA A 24 12.74 -3.55 9.68
CA ALA A 24 12.05 -4.66 10.33
C ALA A 24 13.03 -5.72 10.85
N LYS A 25 14.06 -6.04 10.07
CA LYS A 25 15.13 -6.96 10.47
C LYS A 25 15.91 -6.46 11.68
N GLU A 26 16.28 -5.18 11.71
CA GLU A 26 17.03 -4.57 12.83
C GLU A 26 16.20 -4.52 14.10
N LEU A 27 14.89 -4.29 13.98
CA LEU A 27 13.96 -4.28 15.10
C LEU A 27 13.52 -5.69 15.53
N GLY A 28 13.83 -6.73 14.76
CA GLY A 28 13.41 -8.11 15.03
C GLY A 28 11.90 -8.32 14.90
N ILE A 29 11.23 -7.57 14.04
CA ILE A 29 9.78 -7.60 13.82
C ILE A 29 9.44 -7.99 12.38
N HIS A 30 8.18 -8.38 12.13
CA HIS A 30 7.75 -8.76 10.80
C HIS A 30 7.59 -7.57 9.85
N CYS A 31 7.88 -7.80 8.55
CA CYS A 31 7.63 -6.87 7.47
C CYS A 31 6.55 -7.43 6.55
N TYR A 32 5.44 -6.71 6.43
CA TYR A 32 4.29 -7.07 5.63
C TYR A 32 4.21 -6.21 4.37
N GLU A 33 4.19 -6.84 3.21
CA GLU A 33 3.96 -6.23 1.91
C GLU A 33 2.93 -7.06 1.12
N ASN A 34 3.39 -8.02 0.34
CA ASN A 34 2.50 -8.86 -0.47
C ASN A 34 1.73 -9.88 0.39
N ARG A 35 2.26 -10.27 1.54
CA ARG A 35 1.59 -11.22 2.45
C ARG A 35 0.21 -10.76 2.91
N ILE A 36 -0.04 -9.44 2.93
CA ILE A 36 -1.38 -8.90 3.22
C ILE A 36 -2.41 -9.38 2.18
N LEU A 37 -2.03 -9.47 0.90
CA LEU A 37 -2.90 -9.99 -0.15
C LEU A 37 -3.21 -11.47 0.04
N THR A 38 -2.19 -12.27 0.40
CA THR A 38 -2.37 -13.70 0.72
C THR A 38 -3.31 -13.89 1.90
N LEU A 39 -3.15 -13.10 2.96
CA LEU A 39 -4.03 -13.14 4.12
C LEU A 39 -5.46 -12.69 3.77
N ALA A 40 -5.60 -11.68 2.91
CA ALA A 40 -6.91 -11.23 2.42
C ALA A 40 -7.61 -12.30 1.58
N SER A 41 -6.86 -13.02 0.75
CA SER A 41 -7.34 -14.17 -0.01
C SER A 41 -7.89 -15.27 0.93
N GLN A 42 -7.12 -15.64 1.93
CA GLN A 42 -7.52 -16.65 2.91
C GLN A 42 -8.77 -16.23 3.70
N LEU A 43 -8.87 -14.96 4.10
CA LEU A 43 -10.00 -14.45 4.86
C LEU A 43 -11.28 -14.39 4.02
N SER A 44 -11.17 -13.99 2.76
CA SER A 44 -12.30 -13.84 1.84
C SER A 44 -12.76 -15.16 1.21
N GLY A 45 -11.91 -16.19 1.21
CA GLY A 45 -12.11 -17.44 0.46
C GLY A 45 -11.97 -17.28 -1.06
N LEU A 46 -11.40 -16.15 -1.52
CA LEU A 46 -11.14 -15.87 -2.93
C LEU A 46 -9.72 -16.27 -3.30
N ASP A 47 -9.50 -16.59 -4.58
CA ASP A 47 -8.17 -16.88 -5.10
C ASP A 47 -7.26 -15.64 -5.00
N GLU A 48 -6.00 -15.83 -4.61
CA GLU A 48 -5.02 -14.74 -4.51
C GLU A 48 -4.81 -14.01 -5.84
N ASN A 49 -4.92 -14.72 -6.96
CA ASN A 49 -4.82 -14.14 -8.29
C ASN A 49 -5.89 -13.08 -8.54
N VAL A 50 -7.11 -13.26 -8.00
CA VAL A 50 -8.18 -12.25 -8.09
C VAL A 50 -7.76 -10.95 -7.41
N PHE A 51 -7.11 -11.03 -6.25
CA PHE A 51 -6.59 -9.85 -5.56
C PHE A 51 -5.43 -9.19 -6.29
N GLN A 52 -4.58 -9.98 -6.95
CA GLN A 52 -3.49 -9.45 -7.76
C GLN A 52 -4.00 -8.78 -9.02
N GLU A 53 -4.93 -9.38 -9.76
CA GLU A 53 -5.55 -8.80 -10.95
C GLU A 53 -6.26 -7.49 -10.65
N VAL A 54 -7.02 -7.42 -9.56
CA VAL A 54 -7.69 -6.17 -9.14
C VAL A 54 -6.66 -5.10 -8.80
N ASN A 55 -5.61 -5.44 -8.07
CA ASN A 55 -4.55 -4.52 -7.73
C ASN A 55 -3.79 -4.00 -8.97
N GLU A 56 -3.62 -4.83 -10.01
CA GLU A 56 -3.03 -4.44 -11.29
C GLU A 56 -3.99 -3.57 -12.12
N LYS A 57 -5.26 -3.92 -12.22
CA LYS A 57 -6.29 -3.12 -12.91
C LYS A 57 -6.44 -1.74 -12.28
N LEU A 58 -6.44 -1.63 -10.96
CA LEU A 58 -6.42 -0.36 -10.26
C LEU A 58 -5.21 0.50 -10.63
N ARG A 59 -4.06 -0.12 -10.91
CA ARG A 59 -2.86 0.58 -11.40
C ARG A 59 -2.99 1.01 -12.87
N GLU A 60 -3.70 0.28 -13.71
CA GLU A 60 -3.81 0.56 -15.16
C GLU A 60 -4.91 1.56 -15.52
N GLU A 61 -6.06 1.51 -14.86
CA GLU A 61 -7.26 2.24 -15.28
C GLU A 61 -7.47 3.60 -14.56
N GLY A 62 -6.58 4.02 -13.66
CA GLY A 62 -6.83 5.24 -12.85
C GLY A 62 -8.04 5.09 -11.91
N GLY A 63 -8.46 3.85 -11.66
CA GLY A 63 -9.68 3.50 -10.92
C GLY A 63 -9.71 3.94 -9.47
N PHE A 64 -8.57 4.31 -8.91
CA PHE A 64 -8.48 4.72 -7.50
C PHE A 64 -9.24 6.05 -7.21
N THR A 65 -9.30 6.98 -8.17
CA THR A 65 -10.11 8.21 -7.99
C THR A 65 -11.61 7.93 -8.06
N SER A 66 -12.02 6.98 -8.87
CA SER A 66 -13.40 6.48 -8.91
C SER A 66 -13.76 5.75 -7.62
N PHE A 67 -12.81 5.00 -7.07
CA PHE A 67 -12.89 4.29 -5.82
C PHE A 67 -13.06 5.23 -4.60
N LEU A 68 -12.26 6.29 -4.47
CA LEU A 68 -12.40 7.26 -3.37
C LEU A 68 -13.72 8.05 -3.43
N ARG A 69 -14.28 8.27 -4.62
CA ARG A 69 -15.60 8.89 -4.78
C ARG A 69 -16.77 7.99 -4.40
N GLY A 70 -16.56 6.68 -4.44
CA GLY A 70 -17.57 5.65 -4.14
C GLY A 70 -17.57 5.12 -2.72
N LEU A 71 -16.65 5.56 -1.83
CA LEU A 71 -16.63 5.11 -0.44
C LEU A 71 -17.94 5.47 0.25
N PRO A 72 -18.78 4.49 0.60
CA PRO A 72 -19.97 4.77 1.40
C PRO A 72 -19.51 5.22 2.78
N ARG A 73 -20.01 6.38 3.21
CA ARG A 73 -20.02 6.68 4.64
C ARG A 73 -20.65 5.49 5.36
N ALA A 74 -19.91 4.97 6.33
CA ALA A 74 -20.30 3.81 7.12
C ALA A 74 -21.76 3.90 7.57
N ASN A 75 -22.65 3.21 6.87
CA ASN A 75 -23.96 2.75 7.32
C ASN A 75 -24.69 2.08 6.15
N GLY A 76 -24.91 0.76 6.26
CA GLY A 76 -25.93 0.13 5.44
C GLY A 76 -25.59 -1.24 4.84
N TYR A 77 -26.27 -2.21 5.31
CA TYR A 77 -26.57 -3.57 4.84
C TYR A 77 -26.17 -3.91 3.41
N ILE A 78 -25.38 -4.96 3.27
CA ILE A 78 -24.95 -5.54 1.99
C ILE A 78 -25.99 -6.53 1.49
N SER A 79 -26.60 -6.22 0.35
CA SER A 79 -27.50 -7.13 -0.39
C SER A 79 -26.69 -8.26 -1.04
N ARG A 80 -27.22 -9.47 -0.95
CA ARG A 80 -26.60 -10.77 -1.24
C ARG A 80 -26.46 -11.12 -2.73
N ASN A 81 -26.74 -10.22 -3.68
CA ASN A 81 -26.95 -10.57 -5.09
C ASN A 81 -26.38 -9.60 -6.15
N GLU A 82 -25.28 -8.91 -5.89
CA GLU A 82 -24.61 -8.14 -6.94
C GLU A 82 -23.20 -8.68 -7.20
N LYS A 83 -22.94 -8.91 -8.51
CA LYS A 83 -21.61 -9.20 -9.03
C LYS A 83 -20.59 -8.31 -8.35
N PHE A 84 -19.64 -8.95 -7.72
CA PHE A 84 -18.48 -8.39 -7.08
C PHE A 84 -18.04 -7.06 -7.71
N LYS A 85 -18.31 -5.93 -7.07
CA LYS A 85 -17.51 -4.73 -7.21
C LYS A 85 -16.24 -4.99 -6.40
N SER A 86 -15.27 -5.62 -7.08
CA SER A 86 -14.11 -6.26 -6.49
C SER A 86 -13.24 -5.32 -5.65
N ASP A 87 -13.25 -4.04 -5.97
CA ASP A 87 -12.30 -3.05 -5.48
C ASP A 87 -12.62 -2.62 -4.03
N ASP A 88 -13.87 -2.36 -3.71
CA ASP A 88 -14.29 -1.93 -2.37
C ASP A 88 -14.07 -3.04 -1.33
N ARG A 89 -14.39 -4.29 -1.71
CA ARG A 89 -14.19 -5.45 -0.83
C ARG A 89 -12.74 -5.80 -0.62
N LEU A 90 -11.90 -5.67 -1.66
CA LEU A 90 -10.48 -5.86 -1.51
C LEU A 90 -9.90 -4.93 -0.45
N PHE A 91 -10.25 -3.65 -0.51
CA PHE A 91 -9.80 -2.68 0.47
C PHE A 91 -10.34 -2.96 1.88
N GLU A 92 -11.59 -3.40 2.00
CA GLU A 92 -12.17 -3.81 3.29
C GLU A 92 -11.39 -4.97 3.92
N TYR A 93 -11.11 -6.04 3.16
CA TYR A 93 -10.32 -7.17 3.66
C TYR A 93 -8.88 -6.77 4.00
N GLN A 94 -8.24 -5.96 3.17
CA GLN A 94 -6.90 -5.45 3.47
C GLN A 94 -6.90 -4.60 4.74
N SER A 95 -7.88 -3.71 4.88
CA SER A 95 -8.03 -2.85 6.06
C SER A 95 -8.28 -3.65 7.33
N GLN A 96 -9.10 -4.71 7.25
CA GLN A 96 -9.33 -5.61 8.37
C GLN A 96 -8.03 -6.27 8.82
N ILE A 97 -7.28 -6.86 7.87
CA ILE A 97 -6.01 -7.52 8.17
C ILE A 97 -4.98 -6.54 8.75
N ILE A 98 -4.85 -5.34 8.17
CA ILE A 98 -3.96 -4.30 8.66
C ILE A 98 -4.28 -3.93 10.12
N ASN A 99 -5.57 -3.78 10.45
CA ASN A 99 -6.01 -3.51 11.82
C ASN A 99 -5.71 -4.69 12.76
N GLU A 100 -6.00 -5.93 12.33
CA GLU A 100 -5.71 -7.12 13.12
C GLU A 100 -4.21 -7.30 13.39
N LEU A 101 -3.35 -7.03 12.42
CA LEU A 101 -1.89 -7.07 12.59
C LEU A 101 -1.44 -6.02 13.62
N ALA A 102 -1.95 -4.79 13.52
CA ALA A 102 -1.63 -3.71 14.44
C ALA A 102 -2.06 -3.99 15.88
N ASP A 103 -3.12 -4.79 16.07
CA ASP A 103 -3.58 -5.21 17.39
C ASP A 103 -2.77 -6.39 17.96
N LYS A 104 -2.24 -7.25 17.12
CA LYS A 104 -1.59 -8.50 17.53
C LYS A 104 -0.10 -8.37 17.79
N GLU A 105 0.61 -7.57 17.00
CA GLU A 105 2.08 -7.52 17.06
C GLU A 105 2.66 -6.17 16.61
N SER A 106 3.91 -5.93 16.99
CA SER A 106 4.71 -4.85 16.39
C SER A 106 5.17 -5.29 15.00
N CYS A 107 4.95 -4.46 13.99
CA CYS A 107 5.30 -4.81 12.61
C CYS A 107 5.60 -3.58 11.73
N VAL A 108 6.22 -3.85 10.60
CA VAL A 108 6.37 -2.90 9.49
C VAL A 108 5.39 -3.27 8.39
N ILE A 109 4.64 -2.30 7.87
CA ILE A 109 3.70 -2.50 6.76
C ILE A 109 4.09 -1.60 5.60
N VAL A 110 4.25 -2.19 4.40
CA VAL A 110 4.71 -1.47 3.21
C VAL A 110 3.56 -1.28 2.22
N GLY A 111 3.14 -0.02 2.03
CA GLY A 111 2.06 0.36 1.12
C GLY A 111 0.67 -0.08 1.60
N LYS A 112 -0.20 -0.48 0.65
CA LYS A 112 -1.57 -0.96 0.93
C LYS A 112 -2.47 0.05 1.66
N CYS A 113 -2.16 1.35 1.55
CA CYS A 113 -2.84 2.43 2.28
C CYS A 113 -2.82 2.23 3.81
N ALA A 114 -1.81 1.53 4.34
CA ALA A 114 -1.74 1.24 5.77
C ALA A 114 -1.65 2.50 6.63
N ASP A 115 -0.97 3.52 6.15
CA ASP A 115 -0.93 4.86 6.75
C ASP A 115 -2.32 5.49 6.89
N TYR A 116 -3.16 5.36 5.86
CA TYR A 116 -4.55 5.82 5.89
C TYR A 116 -5.42 4.98 6.82
N VAL A 117 -5.31 3.65 6.75
CA VAL A 117 -6.10 2.72 7.59
C VAL A 117 -5.80 2.93 9.08
N LEU A 118 -4.55 3.17 9.42
CA LEU A 118 -4.08 3.29 10.80
C LEU A 118 -3.90 4.75 11.29
N LYS A 119 -4.31 5.75 10.52
CA LYS A 119 -4.06 7.18 10.76
C LYS A 119 -4.47 7.71 12.14
N ASN A 120 -5.46 7.08 12.76
CA ASN A 120 -5.99 7.52 14.06
C ASN A 120 -5.41 6.73 15.25
N ARG A 121 -4.44 5.84 15.02
CA ARG A 121 -3.84 5.03 16.07
C ARG A 121 -2.59 5.73 16.65
N PRO A 122 -2.50 5.90 17.98
CA PRO A 122 -1.38 6.61 18.62
C PRO A 122 -0.06 5.84 18.57
N ASN A 123 -0.12 4.53 18.32
CA ASN A 123 1.05 3.64 18.29
C ASN A 123 1.57 3.41 16.86
N VAL A 124 1.27 4.29 15.92
CA VAL A 124 1.66 4.17 14.51
C VAL A 124 2.59 5.31 14.10
N VAL A 125 3.70 4.95 13.47
CA VAL A 125 4.62 5.89 12.82
C VAL A 125 4.49 5.70 11.31
N SER A 126 4.13 6.75 10.60
CA SER A 126 4.02 6.74 9.14
C SER A 126 5.22 7.40 8.50
N ILE A 127 5.90 6.67 7.63
CA ILE A 127 7.11 7.11 6.92
C ILE A 127 6.80 7.14 5.42
N TYR A 128 7.17 8.26 4.78
CA TYR A 128 7.13 8.38 3.32
C TYR A 128 8.55 8.47 2.77
N ILE A 129 8.89 7.62 1.79
CA ILE A 129 10.23 7.59 1.17
C ILE A 129 10.18 8.20 -0.21
N GLU A 130 10.93 9.27 -0.37
CA GLU A 130 11.21 9.91 -1.65
C GLU A 130 12.68 9.76 -2.03
N ALA A 131 12.98 9.90 -3.31
CA ALA A 131 14.34 9.97 -3.82
C ALA A 131 14.39 10.85 -5.09
N PRO A 132 15.55 11.44 -5.43
CA PRO A 132 15.72 12.18 -6.66
C PRO A 132 15.32 11.35 -7.88
N ARG A 133 14.67 11.98 -8.86
CA ARG A 133 14.17 11.30 -10.06
C ARG A 133 15.25 10.49 -10.77
N ALA A 134 16.47 11.06 -10.92
CA ALA A 134 17.58 10.38 -11.56
C ALA A 134 17.91 9.05 -10.87
N PHE A 135 17.98 9.04 -9.55
CA PHE A 135 18.18 7.82 -8.75
C PHE A 135 17.09 6.79 -8.98
N CYS A 136 15.82 7.21 -9.00
CA CYS A 136 14.70 6.31 -9.26
C CYS A 136 14.77 5.68 -10.65
N VAL A 137 15.17 6.46 -11.66
CA VAL A 137 15.33 5.98 -13.04
C VAL A 137 16.45 4.95 -13.13
N GLU A 138 17.64 5.27 -12.63
CA GLU A 138 18.80 4.36 -12.64
C GLU A 138 18.45 3.03 -11.93
N ARG A 139 17.81 3.12 -10.78
CA ARG A 139 17.42 1.94 -10.02
C ARG A 139 16.34 1.12 -10.74
N THR A 140 15.41 1.78 -11.43
CA THR A 140 14.37 1.10 -12.22
C THR A 140 14.99 0.36 -13.42
N ILE A 141 15.93 1.00 -14.12
CA ILE A 141 16.68 0.38 -15.21
C ILE A 141 17.43 -0.87 -14.70
N ALA A 142 18.16 -0.71 -13.59
CA ALA A 142 18.94 -1.81 -13.01
C ALA A 142 18.07 -3.00 -12.58
N ASN A 143 16.89 -2.74 -12.04
CA ASN A 143 15.99 -3.79 -11.53
C ASN A 143 15.13 -4.45 -12.59
N MET A 144 14.74 -3.71 -13.63
CA MET A 144 13.77 -4.18 -14.64
C MET A 144 14.40 -4.47 -16.01
N GLY A 145 15.64 -4.04 -16.25
CA GLY A 145 16.31 -4.20 -17.55
C GLY A 145 15.64 -3.43 -18.68
N VAL A 146 14.97 -2.31 -18.39
CA VAL A 146 14.24 -1.49 -19.36
C VAL A 146 15.04 -0.27 -19.82
N THR A 147 14.60 0.38 -20.89
CA THR A 147 15.22 1.62 -21.36
C THR A 147 14.90 2.81 -20.44
N PRO A 148 15.71 3.90 -20.47
CA PRO A 148 15.44 5.10 -19.67
C PRO A 148 14.05 5.70 -19.89
N GLU A 149 13.55 5.66 -21.13
CA GLU A 149 12.23 6.18 -21.50
C GLU A 149 11.12 5.36 -20.84
N VAL A 150 11.22 4.03 -20.88
CA VAL A 150 10.28 3.11 -20.25
C VAL A 150 10.34 3.26 -18.72
N ALA A 151 11.54 3.39 -18.16
CA ALA A 151 11.71 3.62 -16.72
C ALA A 151 11.02 4.92 -16.28
N ASN A 152 11.24 6.03 -17.01
CA ASN A 152 10.60 7.31 -16.73
C ASN A 152 9.07 7.23 -16.81
N ALA A 153 8.52 6.66 -17.87
CA ALA A 153 7.09 6.50 -18.04
C ALA A 153 6.47 5.63 -16.94
N THR A 154 7.15 4.57 -16.53
CA THR A 154 6.69 3.69 -15.45
C THR A 154 6.66 4.41 -14.10
N ILE A 155 7.70 5.17 -13.77
CA ILE A 155 7.76 5.94 -12.53
C ILE A 155 6.63 6.98 -12.52
N GLU A 156 6.51 7.78 -13.59
CA GLU A 156 5.49 8.84 -13.68
C GLU A 156 4.07 8.28 -13.53
N ARG A 157 3.76 7.19 -14.24
CA ARG A 157 2.46 6.53 -14.13
C ARG A 157 2.19 6.02 -12.71
N THR A 158 3.20 5.43 -12.06
CA THR A 158 3.04 4.85 -10.74
C THR A 158 2.95 5.93 -9.66
N ASP A 159 3.80 6.97 -9.72
CA ASP A 159 3.82 8.05 -8.73
C ASP A 159 2.54 8.91 -8.81
N LYS A 160 2.01 9.13 -10.02
CA LYS A 160 0.69 9.76 -10.19
C LYS A 160 -0.41 9.00 -9.46
N PHE A 161 -0.34 7.69 -9.46
CA PHE A 161 -1.25 6.83 -8.68
C PHE A 161 -1.05 6.98 -7.18
N LEU A 162 0.19 6.94 -6.72
CA LEU A 162 0.55 7.03 -5.30
C LEU A 162 0.20 8.40 -4.72
N SER A 163 0.38 9.48 -5.49
CA SER A 163 0.05 10.84 -5.05
C SER A 163 -1.45 11.06 -4.79
N LEU A 164 -2.32 10.31 -5.48
CA LEU A 164 -3.76 10.34 -5.25
C LEU A 164 -4.18 9.65 -3.94
N ILE A 165 -3.34 8.75 -3.42
CA ILE A 165 -3.55 8.02 -2.16
C ILE A 165 -3.07 8.84 -0.97
N HIS A 166 -2.00 9.64 -1.14
CA HIS A 166 -1.34 10.41 -0.08
C HIS A 166 -1.78 11.88 -0.04
N ILE A 167 -3.09 12.15 -0.14
CA ILE A 167 -3.65 13.51 0.02
C ILE A 167 -3.59 14.01 1.48
N SER A 168 -3.28 13.16 2.46
CA SER A 168 -2.97 13.60 3.81
C SER A 168 -1.50 14.00 3.87
N GLU A 169 -1.25 15.29 4.12
CA GLU A 169 0.08 15.88 4.21
C GLU A 169 1.05 14.99 4.99
N PRO A 170 2.17 14.55 4.38
CA PRO A 170 3.21 13.90 5.14
C PRO A 170 3.78 14.93 6.12
N THR A 171 3.93 14.55 7.38
CA THR A 171 4.73 15.34 8.32
C THR A 171 6.15 15.36 7.76
N ARG A 172 6.53 16.44 7.07
CA ARG A 172 7.91 16.67 6.66
C ARG A 172 8.72 16.86 7.93
N LEU A 173 9.56 15.90 8.22
CA LEU A 173 10.72 16.13 9.08
C LEU A 173 11.75 16.84 8.20
N ASP A 174 11.76 18.17 8.22
CA ASP A 174 12.85 18.96 7.67
C ASP A 174 14.08 18.71 8.54
N VAL A 175 14.98 17.92 8.00
CA VAL A 175 16.31 17.68 8.58
C VAL A 175 17.31 18.55 7.87
#